data_5a437ff402e4e73e95d57f32146e6862
#
_entry.id   5a437ff402e4e73e95d57f32146e6862
#
_cell.length_a   1.000
_cell.length_b   1.000
_cell.length_c   1.000
_cell.angle_alpha   90.00
_cell.angle_beta   90.00
_cell.angle_gamma   90.00
#
_symmetry.space_group_name_H-M   'P 1'
#
loop_
_entity.id
_entity.type
_entity.pdbx_description
1 polymer ?
#
loop_
_entity_poly.entity_id
_entity_poly.type
_entity_poly.pdbx_seq_one_letter_code
_entity_poly.pdbx_strand_id
1 'polypeptide(L)'
;LKRGGGMCYAEKLLISRRDQLSPMHTHALKAEDIINRGGAKLAIQMHESAPDGSVDESAEVTVVTDGITRRLPAGGVLMLEPGESVTLLPGNWHAFWGEGGDVLIGEVSTVNDDETDNIFREPIARFSDVEEDAAPRRLLVSDYAALAGYSVPPLT
;
A
#
# COMPACT_ATOMS: atom_id res chain seq x y z
N LEU A 1 16.26 -4.34 -0.74
CA LEU A 1 16.11 -5.21 0.43
C LEU A 1 15.81 -6.63 -0.05
N LYS A 2 16.62 -7.62 0.30
CA LYS A 2 16.36 -9.03 -0.04
C LYS A 2 15.51 -9.65 1.06
N ARG A 3 14.38 -10.27 0.69
CA ARG A 3 13.58 -11.08 1.58
C ARG A 3 14.47 -12.17 2.20
N GLY A 4 14.52 -12.24 3.54
CA GLY A 4 15.34 -13.21 4.27
C GLY A 4 16.79 -12.82 4.53
N GLY A 5 17.24 -11.62 4.13
CA GLY A 5 18.63 -11.14 4.34
C GLY A 5 18.70 -9.84 5.12
N GLY A 6 18.13 -9.75 6.33
CA GLY A 6 18.15 -8.53 7.13
C GLY A 6 16.78 -8.21 7.72
N MET A 7 16.28 -6.98 7.54
CA MET A 7 14.97 -6.56 8.06
C MET A 7 13.84 -7.37 7.42
N CYS A 8 12.93 -7.89 8.27
CA CYS A 8 11.80 -8.71 7.84
C CYS A 8 10.56 -7.85 7.55
N TYR A 9 10.52 -6.62 8.00
CA TYR A 9 9.39 -5.72 7.90
C TYR A 9 9.80 -4.33 7.44
N ALA A 10 8.84 -3.59 6.94
CA ALA A 10 8.94 -2.16 6.64
C ALA A 10 7.77 -1.43 7.32
N GLU A 11 7.99 -0.19 7.72
CA GLU A 11 6.94 0.71 8.17
C GLU A 11 6.93 1.96 7.29
N LYS A 12 5.74 2.38 6.88
CA LYS A 12 5.50 3.59 6.11
C LYS A 12 4.39 4.41 6.76
N LEU A 13 4.50 5.72 6.65
CA LEU A 13 3.45 6.66 7.00
C LEU A 13 2.97 7.37 5.74
N LEU A 14 1.66 7.38 5.55
CA LEU A 14 1.02 8.03 4.42
C LEU A 14 0.03 9.09 4.96
N ILE A 15 -0.05 10.22 4.28
CA ILE A 15 -1.09 11.22 4.52
C ILE A 15 -2.01 11.18 3.30
N SER A 16 -3.20 10.63 3.48
CA SER A 16 -4.26 10.69 2.47
C SER A 16 -5.10 11.94 2.72
N ARG A 17 -5.15 12.83 1.74
CA ARG A 17 -6.04 13.99 1.81
C ARG A 17 -7.47 13.54 1.61
N ARG A 18 -8.43 14.41 1.99
CA ARG A 18 -9.87 14.13 1.80
C ARG A 18 -10.12 13.57 0.39
N ASP A 19 -10.76 12.43 0.32
CA ASP A 19 -11.20 11.76 -0.91
C ASP A 19 -10.05 11.49 -1.93
N GLN A 20 -8.79 11.58 -1.50
CA GLN A 20 -7.64 11.20 -2.30
C GLN A 20 -7.58 9.68 -2.40
N LEU A 21 -7.85 9.17 -3.60
CA LEU A 21 -7.87 7.73 -3.86
C LEU A 21 -6.45 7.17 -4.04
N SER A 22 -6.09 6.17 -3.23
CA SER A 22 -5.04 5.21 -3.57
C SER A 22 -5.65 4.16 -4.51
N PRO A 23 -5.19 4.08 -5.78
CA PRO A 23 -5.84 3.27 -6.79
C PRO A 23 -5.87 1.79 -6.46
N MET A 24 -6.85 1.05 -7.03
CA MET A 24 -7.00 -0.40 -6.87
C MET A 24 -5.74 -1.13 -7.31
N HIS A 25 -5.12 -1.83 -6.38
CA HIS A 25 -3.89 -2.60 -6.58
C HIS A 25 -3.84 -3.83 -5.69
N THR A 26 -2.90 -4.70 -5.95
CA THR A 26 -2.60 -5.87 -5.14
C THR A 26 -1.09 -6.13 -5.12
N HIS A 27 -0.69 -7.04 -4.27
CA HIS A 27 0.69 -7.52 -4.15
C HIS A 27 0.74 -9.02 -4.32
N ALA A 28 1.73 -9.51 -5.06
CA ALA A 28 1.95 -10.94 -5.21
C ALA A 28 2.69 -11.57 -4.03
N LEU A 29 3.50 -10.78 -3.32
CA LEU A 29 4.41 -11.26 -2.26
C LEU A 29 4.21 -10.55 -0.92
N LYS A 30 3.85 -9.26 -0.94
CA LYS A 30 3.74 -8.43 0.26
C LYS A 30 2.45 -8.77 1.02
N ALA A 31 2.61 -9.05 2.32
CA ALA A 31 1.54 -8.94 3.30
C ALA A 31 1.70 -7.63 4.06
N GLU A 32 0.59 -6.97 4.39
CA GLU A 32 0.62 -5.67 5.06
C GLU A 32 -0.55 -5.47 6.01
N ASP A 33 -0.31 -4.71 7.07
CA ASP A 33 -1.35 -4.12 7.90
C ASP A 33 -1.52 -2.65 7.51
N ILE A 34 -2.74 -2.28 7.15
CA ILE A 34 -3.13 -0.89 6.94
C ILE A 34 -3.85 -0.40 8.20
N ILE A 35 -3.33 0.65 8.80
CA ILE A 35 -3.74 1.15 10.12
C ILE A 35 -4.22 2.59 9.98
N ASN A 36 -5.44 2.89 10.44
CA ASN A 36 -5.86 4.28 10.60
C ASN A 36 -5.19 4.86 11.86
N ARG A 37 -4.14 5.63 11.70
CA ARG A 37 -3.38 6.26 12.80
C ARG A 37 -4.06 7.54 13.34
N GLY A 38 -5.07 8.06 12.64
CA GLY A 38 -5.82 9.24 13.08
C GLY A 38 -6.36 10.08 11.94
N GLY A 39 -7.25 10.99 12.26
CA GLY A 39 -7.96 11.83 11.31
C GLY A 39 -9.38 11.34 11.07
N ALA A 40 -9.82 11.39 9.81
CA ALA A 40 -11.13 10.87 9.41
C ALA A 40 -11.15 9.33 9.35
N LYS A 41 -12.29 8.76 8.95
CA LYS A 41 -12.38 7.32 8.69
C LYS A 41 -11.55 6.95 7.46
N LEU A 42 -10.93 5.78 7.50
CA LEU A 42 -10.24 5.20 6.35
C LEU A 42 -11.17 4.20 5.69
N ALA A 43 -11.56 4.49 4.44
CA ALA A 43 -12.36 3.59 3.62
C ALA A 43 -11.43 2.72 2.79
N ILE A 44 -11.69 1.41 2.76
CA ILE A 44 -10.89 0.43 1.99
C ILE A 44 -11.85 -0.43 1.19
N GLN A 45 -11.86 -0.26 -0.14
CA GLN A 45 -12.60 -1.11 -1.07
C GLN A 45 -11.78 -2.34 -1.41
N MET A 46 -12.40 -3.52 -1.45
CA MET A 46 -11.67 -4.78 -1.52
C MET A 46 -12.29 -5.78 -2.50
N HIS A 47 -11.41 -6.58 -3.12
CA HIS A 47 -11.77 -7.77 -3.91
C HIS A 47 -10.75 -8.89 -3.66
N GLU A 48 -11.14 -10.11 -3.95
CA GLU A 48 -10.22 -11.24 -4.05
C GLU A 48 -9.59 -11.29 -5.46
N SER A 49 -8.53 -12.08 -5.59
CA SER A 49 -7.95 -12.42 -6.90
C SER A 49 -8.67 -13.61 -7.51
N ALA A 50 -8.99 -13.51 -8.80
CA ALA A 50 -9.34 -14.65 -9.62
C ALA A 50 -8.13 -15.58 -9.84
N PRO A 51 -8.32 -16.82 -10.33
CA PRO A 51 -7.21 -17.77 -10.56
C PRO A 51 -6.11 -17.27 -11.50
N ASP A 52 -6.41 -16.34 -12.38
CA ASP A 52 -5.45 -15.71 -13.29
C ASP A 52 -4.75 -14.47 -12.68
N GLY A 53 -5.08 -14.14 -11.42
CA GLY A 53 -4.55 -12.99 -10.70
C GLY A 53 -5.30 -11.69 -10.93
N SER A 54 -6.29 -11.64 -11.81
CA SER A 54 -7.14 -10.45 -11.99
C SER A 54 -8.11 -10.26 -10.81
N VAL A 55 -8.83 -9.13 -10.81
CA VAL A 55 -9.89 -8.86 -9.82
C VAL A 55 -11.05 -9.84 -9.99
N ASP A 56 -11.45 -10.53 -8.91
CA ASP A 56 -12.70 -11.30 -8.88
C ASP A 56 -13.85 -10.37 -8.45
N GLU A 57 -14.76 -10.09 -9.38
CA GLU A 57 -15.92 -9.21 -9.15
C GLU A 57 -17.09 -9.93 -8.45
N SER A 58 -16.90 -11.20 -8.09
CA SER A 58 -17.98 -12.04 -7.54
C SER A 58 -17.65 -12.70 -6.19
N ALA A 59 -16.38 -12.94 -5.91
CA ALA A 59 -15.96 -13.63 -4.69
C ALA A 59 -16.14 -12.77 -3.43
N GLU A 60 -16.63 -13.40 -2.37
CA GLU A 60 -16.65 -12.80 -1.04
C GLU A 60 -15.20 -12.60 -0.54
N VAL A 61 -14.89 -11.40 -0.04
CA VAL A 61 -13.59 -11.06 0.53
C VAL A 61 -13.59 -11.40 2.02
N THR A 62 -12.53 -12.09 2.46
CA THR A 62 -12.34 -12.37 3.89
C THR A 62 -11.04 -11.74 4.38
N VAL A 63 -11.14 -10.85 5.37
CA VAL A 63 -10.00 -10.16 5.99
C VAL A 63 -10.05 -10.23 7.50
N VAL A 64 -8.95 -9.89 8.13
CA VAL A 64 -8.85 -9.76 9.59
C VAL A 64 -8.69 -8.30 9.97
N THR A 65 -9.55 -7.81 10.86
CA THR A 65 -9.47 -6.47 11.46
C THR A 65 -9.27 -6.61 12.96
N ASP A 66 -8.11 -6.17 13.48
CA ASP A 66 -7.80 -6.23 14.91
C ASP A 66 -8.08 -7.61 15.54
N GLY A 67 -7.72 -8.69 14.80
CA GLY A 67 -7.92 -10.07 15.23
C GLY A 67 -9.33 -10.65 14.98
N ILE A 68 -10.24 -9.87 14.38
CA ILE A 68 -11.62 -10.30 14.08
C ILE A 68 -11.77 -10.55 12.59
N THR A 69 -12.22 -11.75 12.20
CA THR A 69 -12.53 -12.06 10.80
C THR A 69 -13.76 -11.27 10.34
N ARG A 70 -13.61 -10.56 9.24
CA ARG A 70 -14.68 -9.84 8.53
C ARG A 70 -14.90 -10.44 7.14
N ARG A 71 -16.14 -10.43 6.69
CA ARG A 71 -16.54 -10.85 5.34
C ARG A 71 -17.25 -9.71 4.65
N LEU A 72 -16.86 -9.46 3.42
CA LEU A 72 -17.40 -8.38 2.58
C LEU A 72 -17.80 -8.96 1.22
N PRO A 73 -18.86 -8.47 0.58
CA PRO A 73 -19.11 -8.81 -0.82
C PRO A 73 -17.95 -8.29 -1.69
N ALA A 74 -17.81 -8.82 -2.90
CA ALA A 74 -16.88 -8.28 -3.89
C ALA A 74 -17.10 -6.76 -4.05
N GLY A 75 -16.01 -5.98 -4.02
CA GLY A 75 -16.09 -4.52 -4.05
C GLY A 75 -16.65 -3.86 -2.79
N GLY A 76 -16.86 -4.64 -1.74
CA GLY A 76 -17.32 -4.10 -0.45
C GLY A 76 -16.30 -3.15 0.16
N VAL A 77 -16.80 -2.15 0.89
CA VAL A 77 -15.97 -1.13 1.54
C VAL A 77 -15.92 -1.39 3.04
N LEU A 78 -14.72 -1.60 3.54
CA LEU A 78 -14.42 -1.64 4.97
C LEU A 78 -14.15 -0.23 5.46
N MET A 79 -14.77 0.17 6.57
CA MET A 79 -14.51 1.45 7.22
C MET A 79 -13.70 1.22 8.48
N LEU A 80 -12.53 1.83 8.58
CA LEU A 80 -11.69 1.80 9.78
C LEU A 80 -11.76 3.15 10.51
N GLU A 81 -12.16 3.11 11.77
CA GLU A 81 -12.06 4.25 12.67
C GLU A 81 -10.59 4.48 13.10
N PRO A 82 -10.23 5.68 13.61
CA PRO A 82 -8.92 5.91 14.18
C PRO A 82 -8.53 4.86 15.23
N GLY A 83 -7.38 4.21 15.03
CA GLY A 83 -6.87 3.14 15.88
C GLY A 83 -7.13 1.73 15.35
N GLU A 84 -8.05 1.55 14.39
CA GLU A 84 -8.34 0.24 13.80
C GLU A 84 -7.39 -0.11 12.66
N SER A 85 -7.23 -1.40 12.40
CA SER A 85 -6.36 -1.94 11.35
C SER A 85 -7.01 -3.08 10.56
N VAL A 86 -6.50 -3.33 9.38
CA VAL A 86 -6.81 -4.51 8.57
C VAL A 86 -5.54 -5.16 8.07
N THR A 87 -5.50 -6.50 8.13
CA THR A 87 -4.43 -7.29 7.53
C THR A 87 -4.82 -7.69 6.11
N LEU A 88 -3.97 -7.32 5.14
CA LEU A 88 -4.09 -7.65 3.74
C LEU A 88 -3.03 -8.68 3.37
N LEU A 89 -3.46 -9.78 2.77
CA LEU A 89 -2.57 -10.84 2.32
C LEU A 89 -2.27 -10.69 0.82
N PRO A 90 -1.19 -11.32 0.32
CA PRO A 90 -0.95 -11.39 -1.12
C PRO A 90 -2.20 -11.83 -1.88
N GLY A 91 -2.53 -11.10 -2.94
CA GLY A 91 -3.72 -11.36 -3.75
C GLY A 91 -4.98 -10.61 -3.32
N ASN A 92 -5.03 -9.98 -2.14
CA ASN A 92 -6.13 -9.09 -1.81
C ASN A 92 -6.02 -7.79 -2.62
N TRP A 93 -6.95 -7.55 -3.53
CA TRP A 93 -7.08 -6.30 -4.26
C TRP A 93 -7.70 -5.25 -3.37
N HIS A 94 -7.10 -4.05 -3.31
CA HIS A 94 -7.58 -2.98 -2.46
C HIS A 94 -7.33 -1.59 -3.04
N ALA A 95 -8.27 -0.69 -2.75
CA ALA A 95 -8.16 0.76 -2.96
C ALA A 95 -8.59 1.45 -1.68
N PHE A 96 -8.02 2.58 -1.33
CA PHE A 96 -8.37 3.25 -0.09
C PHE A 96 -8.33 4.78 -0.21
N TRP A 97 -9.10 5.45 0.67
CA TRP A 97 -9.18 6.91 0.75
C TRP A 97 -9.60 7.39 2.13
N GLY A 98 -9.33 8.65 2.43
CA GLY A 98 -9.88 9.31 3.62
C GLY A 98 -11.31 9.75 3.38
N GLU A 99 -12.28 9.10 4.06
CA GLU A 99 -13.70 9.40 3.92
C GLU A 99 -14.06 10.71 4.61
N GLY A 100 -14.37 11.72 3.82
CA GLY A 100 -14.80 13.04 4.29
C GLY A 100 -13.74 13.91 4.96
N GLY A 101 -12.47 13.45 5.04
CA GLY A 101 -11.38 14.19 5.68
C GLY A 101 -10.01 13.56 5.45
N ASP A 102 -8.98 14.25 5.93
CA ASP A 102 -7.60 13.76 5.88
C ASP A 102 -7.39 12.61 6.87
N VAL A 103 -6.59 11.61 6.49
CA VAL A 103 -6.21 10.46 7.33
C VAL A 103 -4.70 10.31 7.38
N LEU A 104 -4.17 10.08 8.57
CA LEU A 104 -2.81 9.55 8.76
C LEU A 104 -2.88 8.03 8.76
N ILE A 105 -2.23 7.41 7.80
CA ILE A 105 -2.23 5.96 7.61
C ILE A 105 -0.85 5.41 7.99
N GLY A 106 -0.82 4.33 8.76
CA GLY A 106 0.36 3.49 8.94
C GLY A 106 0.26 2.25 8.05
N GLU A 107 1.34 1.88 7.42
CA GLU A 107 1.50 0.60 6.73
C GLU A 107 2.65 -0.15 7.39
N VAL A 108 2.38 -1.32 7.96
CA VAL A 108 3.42 -2.24 8.43
C VAL A 108 3.37 -3.46 7.53
N SER A 109 4.47 -3.76 6.85
CA SER A 109 4.45 -4.79 5.83
C SER A 109 5.69 -5.68 5.88
N THR A 110 5.60 -6.84 5.24
CA THR A 110 6.79 -7.58 4.83
C THR A 110 7.57 -6.76 3.81
N VAL A 111 8.90 -6.94 3.78
CA VAL A 111 9.74 -6.26 2.79
C VAL A 111 9.39 -6.76 1.40
N ASN A 112 9.16 -5.85 0.47
CA ASN A 112 8.88 -6.10 -0.94
C ASN A 112 9.73 -5.21 -1.84
N ASP A 113 9.67 -5.47 -3.12
CA ASP A 113 10.17 -4.59 -4.18
C ASP A 113 8.99 -3.76 -4.71
N ASP A 114 9.00 -2.49 -4.39
CA ASP A 114 7.92 -1.56 -4.78
C ASP A 114 7.78 -1.38 -6.31
N GLU A 115 8.82 -1.69 -7.09
CA GLU A 115 8.76 -1.57 -8.55
C GLU A 115 8.09 -2.76 -9.22
N THR A 116 8.20 -3.95 -8.59
CA THR A 116 7.73 -5.21 -9.19
C THR A 116 6.55 -5.85 -8.48
N ASP A 117 6.26 -5.46 -7.23
CA ASP A 117 5.22 -6.08 -6.40
C ASP A 117 4.02 -5.15 -6.14
N ASN A 118 3.88 -4.04 -6.88
CA ASN A 118 2.67 -3.23 -6.92
C ASN A 118 1.96 -3.47 -8.26
N ILE A 119 0.91 -4.28 -8.25
CA ILE A 119 0.13 -4.65 -9.43
C ILE A 119 -1.14 -3.81 -9.42
N PHE A 120 -1.26 -2.85 -10.33
CA PHE A 120 -2.44 -2.00 -10.43
C PHE A 120 -3.48 -2.59 -11.37
N ARG A 121 -4.78 -2.45 -11.01
CA ARG A 121 -5.89 -2.84 -11.88
C ARG A 121 -5.86 -2.09 -13.20
N GLU A 122 -5.71 -0.78 -13.12
CA GLU A 122 -5.50 0.08 -14.29
C GLU A 122 -4.01 0.32 -14.49
N PRO A 123 -3.50 0.24 -15.72
CA PRO A 123 -2.08 0.49 -15.97
C PRO A 123 -1.72 1.95 -15.61
N ILE A 124 -1.07 2.13 -14.49
CA ILE A 124 -0.56 3.43 -14.06
C ILE A 124 0.93 3.32 -13.78
N ALA A 125 1.68 4.34 -14.16
CA ALA A 125 3.04 4.48 -13.69
C ALA A 125 3.03 4.86 -12.20
N ARG A 126 3.97 4.31 -11.43
CA ARG A 126 4.10 4.63 -10.00
C ARG A 126 4.36 6.11 -9.76
N PHE A 127 5.11 6.74 -10.65
CA PHE A 127 5.40 8.18 -10.63
C PHE A 127 5.06 8.78 -11.98
N SER A 128 4.55 10.01 -11.95
CA SER A 128 4.38 10.80 -13.17
C SER A 128 5.76 11.12 -13.76
N ASP A 129 5.85 11.10 -15.09
CA ASP A 129 7.00 11.68 -15.76
C ASP A 129 6.96 13.20 -15.53
N VAL A 130 8.01 13.71 -14.89
CA VAL A 130 8.15 15.14 -14.57
C VAL A 130 9.41 15.65 -15.24
N GLU A 131 9.26 16.74 -16.02
CA GLU A 131 10.40 17.49 -16.52
C GLU A 131 10.93 18.38 -15.38
N GLU A 132 12.14 18.08 -14.89
CA GLU A 132 12.75 18.77 -13.78
C GLU A 132 13.27 20.15 -14.22
N ASP A 133 12.65 21.22 -13.73
CA ASP A 133 13.05 22.62 -14.01
C ASP A 133 13.77 23.27 -12.81
N ALA A 134 13.87 22.60 -11.70
CA ALA A 134 14.51 23.06 -10.47
C ALA A 134 15.21 21.93 -9.72
N ALA A 135 16.24 22.26 -8.96
CA ALA A 135 16.89 21.28 -8.10
C ALA A 135 15.92 20.74 -7.01
N PRO A 136 15.92 19.42 -6.76
CA PRO A 136 15.01 18.81 -5.78
C PRO A 136 15.29 19.34 -4.36
N ARG A 137 14.23 19.70 -3.62
CA ARG A 137 14.34 20.09 -2.21
C ARG A 137 14.50 18.89 -1.27
N ARG A 138 14.03 17.73 -1.70
CA ARG A 138 14.15 16.44 -1.01
C ARG A 138 14.43 15.37 -2.06
N LEU A 139 15.36 14.51 -1.75
CA LEU A 139 15.71 13.40 -2.63
C LEU A 139 14.78 12.22 -2.35
N LEU A 140 14.39 11.50 -3.41
CA LEU A 140 13.83 10.18 -3.30
C LEU A 140 14.96 9.17 -2.98
N VAL A 141 14.60 8.02 -2.43
CA VAL A 141 15.59 6.97 -2.12
C VAL A 141 16.38 6.54 -3.36
N SER A 142 15.74 6.52 -4.53
CA SER A 142 16.37 6.25 -5.83
C SER A 142 17.44 7.27 -6.25
N ASP A 143 17.34 8.50 -5.75
CA ASP A 143 18.22 9.59 -6.17
C ASP A 143 19.56 9.62 -5.40
N TYR A 144 19.62 8.98 -4.22
CA TYR A 144 20.79 9.04 -3.35
C TYR A 144 22.06 8.53 -4.03
N ALA A 145 21.96 7.44 -4.81
CA ALA A 145 23.11 6.86 -5.51
C ALA A 145 23.68 7.79 -6.58
N ALA A 146 22.80 8.55 -7.26
CA ALA A 146 23.19 9.42 -8.37
C ALA A 146 23.73 10.79 -7.92
N LEU A 147 23.12 11.36 -6.85
CA LEU A 147 23.36 12.76 -6.46
C LEU A 147 24.29 12.93 -5.26
N ALA A 148 24.44 11.92 -4.42
CA ALA A 148 25.18 12.05 -3.17
C ALA A 148 26.53 11.29 -3.15
N GLY A 149 26.90 10.57 -4.20
CA GLY A 149 28.06 9.67 -4.17
C GLY A 149 27.95 8.59 -3.08
N TYR A 150 26.73 8.31 -2.65
CA TYR A 150 26.42 7.39 -1.56
C TYR A 150 26.51 5.96 -2.09
N SER A 151 27.58 5.27 -1.72
CA SER A 151 27.61 3.81 -1.89
C SER A 151 26.87 3.18 -0.71
N VAL A 152 25.75 2.52 -0.98
CA VAL A 152 25.13 1.64 0.02
C VAL A 152 26.13 0.55 0.35
N PRO A 153 26.61 0.42 1.60
CA PRO A 153 27.54 -0.66 1.93
C PRO A 153 26.84 -2.00 1.65
N PRO A 154 27.56 -3.00 1.12
CA PRO A 154 26.99 -4.32 0.93
C PRO A 154 26.49 -4.84 2.28
N LEU A 155 25.27 -5.34 2.32
CA LEU A 155 24.74 -6.05 3.46
C LEU A 155 25.60 -7.31 3.66
N THR A 156 26.39 -7.33 4.71
CA THR A 156 27.18 -8.50 5.15
C THR A 156 26.28 -9.50 5.87
#